data_0b836f1ac0cde9aeba96b96f9e461565
#
_entry.id   0b836f1ac0cde9aeba96b96f9e461565
#
_cell.length_a   1.000
_cell.length_b   1.000
_cell.length_c   1.000
_cell.angle_alpha   90.00
_cell.angle_beta   90.00
_cell.angle_gamma   90.00
#
_symmetry.space_group_name_H-M   'P 1'
#
loop_
_entity.id
_entity.type
_entity.pdbx_description
1 polymer ?
#
loop_
_entity_poly.entity_id
_entity_poly.type
_entity_poly.pdbx_seq_one_letter_code
_entity_poly.pdbx_strand_id
1 'polypeptide(L)'
;MKDWIGNKKSTFVTLGASNHTEKEREKNDFYATQPEAIDKLVGAIKNMLPKKVWECACGTGCLSDRLKDFGYDVVSSDLIDRGYGDVANFLKTIEMPTDCNCIITNPPYKYATEFVKHSLELLKEGGLCAMFLKTTFLEGQKRYDEIFSTTPPHLRFAVF
;
A
#
# COMPACT_ATOMS: atom_id res chain seq x y z
N MET A 1 -41.44 17.38 -19.01
CA MET A 1 -40.26 17.45 -18.14
C MET A 1 -39.11 16.88 -18.93
N LYS A 2 -38.09 17.69 -19.31
CA LYS A 2 -36.94 17.17 -20.08
C LYS A 2 -35.98 16.51 -19.09
N ASP A 3 -35.69 15.25 -19.28
CA ASP A 3 -34.70 14.55 -18.51
C ASP A 3 -33.35 15.26 -18.63
N TRP A 4 -32.70 15.50 -17.47
CA TRP A 4 -31.39 16.13 -17.42
C TRP A 4 -30.32 15.18 -17.99
N ILE A 5 -29.83 15.50 -19.18
CA ILE A 5 -28.72 14.77 -19.79
C ILE A 5 -27.45 15.53 -19.45
N GLY A 6 -26.91 15.28 -18.26
CA GLY A 6 -25.58 15.81 -17.90
C GLY A 6 -24.51 15.23 -18.81
N ASN A 7 -23.62 16.10 -19.34
CA ASN A 7 -22.48 15.59 -20.07
C ASN A 7 -21.48 14.94 -19.09
N LYS A 8 -20.85 13.84 -19.49
CA LYS A 8 -19.93 13.07 -18.64
C LYS A 8 -18.81 13.93 -18.01
N LYS A 9 -18.42 15.01 -18.68
CA LYS A 9 -17.36 15.92 -18.23
C LYS A 9 -17.79 16.79 -17.04
N SER A 10 -19.04 17.26 -17.01
CA SER A 10 -19.56 18.08 -15.91
C SER A 10 -19.83 17.25 -14.66
N THR A 11 -20.25 16.00 -14.80
CA THR A 11 -20.47 15.06 -13.68
C THR A 11 -19.16 14.75 -12.96
N PHE A 12 -18.07 14.53 -13.70
CA PHE A 12 -16.75 14.29 -13.10
C PHE A 12 -16.21 15.49 -12.34
N VAL A 13 -16.41 16.70 -12.85
CA VAL A 13 -16.00 17.94 -12.17
C VAL A 13 -16.81 18.17 -10.90
N THR A 14 -18.12 17.91 -10.94
CA THR A 14 -19.02 18.12 -9.80
C THR A 14 -18.77 17.13 -8.66
N LEU A 15 -18.35 15.91 -8.97
CA LEU A 15 -18.02 14.88 -7.99
C LEU A 15 -16.57 14.95 -7.47
N GLY A 16 -15.78 15.95 -7.88
CA GLY A 16 -14.37 16.08 -7.49
C GLY A 16 -13.46 14.96 -8.03
N ALA A 17 -13.98 14.14 -8.94
CA ALA A 17 -13.26 13.01 -9.52
C ALA A 17 -12.45 13.42 -10.77
N SER A 18 -11.90 14.64 -10.81
CA SER A 18 -11.04 15.05 -11.92
C SER A 18 -9.67 14.37 -11.79
N ASN A 19 -9.46 13.34 -12.60
CA ASN A 19 -8.13 12.75 -12.83
C ASN A 19 -7.22 13.65 -13.70
N HIS A 20 -7.54 14.92 -13.85
CA HIS A 20 -6.78 15.89 -14.61
C HIS A 20 -5.97 16.80 -13.70
N THR A 21 -5.06 16.23 -12.93
CA THR A 21 -3.82 16.92 -12.68
C THR A 21 -2.95 16.68 -13.92
N GLU A 22 -2.69 17.73 -14.67
CA GLU A 22 -1.72 17.78 -15.80
C GLU A 22 -0.26 17.57 -15.32
N LYS A 23 -0.06 17.12 -14.10
CA LYS A 23 1.22 16.59 -13.64
C LYS A 23 1.38 15.23 -14.29
N GLU A 24 2.40 15.10 -15.15
CA GLU A 24 2.88 13.79 -15.61
C GLU A 24 2.85 12.84 -14.44
N ARG A 25 2.10 11.73 -14.57
CA ARG A 25 2.15 10.65 -13.57
C ARG A 25 3.61 10.28 -13.45
N GLU A 26 4.16 10.39 -12.26
CA GLU A 26 5.55 10.02 -12.03
C GLU A 26 5.79 8.63 -12.63
N LYS A 27 6.89 8.50 -13.37
CA LYS A 27 7.28 7.23 -13.97
C LYS A 27 7.30 6.18 -12.87
N ASN A 28 6.56 5.10 -13.08
CA ASN A 28 6.42 3.96 -12.15
C ASN A 28 5.53 4.20 -10.91
N ASP A 29 4.62 5.20 -10.92
CA ASP A 29 3.62 5.43 -9.85
C ASP A 29 4.27 5.59 -8.45
N PHE A 30 5.45 6.25 -8.40
CA PHE A 30 6.20 6.46 -7.17
C PHE A 30 5.67 7.69 -6.43
N TYR A 31 5.26 7.49 -5.18
CA TYR A 31 4.86 8.53 -4.24
C TYR A 31 5.53 8.31 -2.89
N ALA A 32 6.43 9.22 -2.50
CA ALA A 32 7.06 9.18 -1.19
C ALA A 32 5.99 9.26 -0.08
N THR A 33 6.06 8.36 0.89
CA THR A 33 5.14 8.35 2.03
C THR A 33 5.45 9.51 2.97
N GLN A 34 4.43 10.29 3.34
CA GLN A 34 4.59 11.39 4.28
C GLN A 34 4.93 10.86 5.67
N PRO A 35 5.92 11.45 6.39
CA PRO A 35 6.32 11.00 7.72
C PRO A 35 5.17 10.96 8.72
N GLU A 36 4.26 11.92 8.68
CA GLU A 36 3.11 12.00 9.57
C GLU A 36 2.15 10.82 9.40
N ALA A 37 2.01 10.31 8.19
CA ALA A 37 1.19 9.13 7.92
C ALA A 37 1.81 7.88 8.55
N ILE A 38 3.15 7.78 8.52
CA ILE A 38 3.89 6.68 9.14
C ILE A 38 3.76 6.75 10.67
N ASP A 39 3.88 7.94 11.26
CA ASP A 39 3.73 8.16 12.70
C ASP A 39 2.34 7.73 13.19
N LYS A 40 1.30 8.07 12.44
CA LYS A 40 -0.07 7.66 12.75
C LYS A 40 -0.26 6.16 12.61
N LEU A 41 0.29 5.53 11.58
CA LEU A 41 0.25 4.09 11.41
C LEU A 41 0.91 3.39 12.60
N VAL A 42 2.16 3.77 12.93
CA VAL A 42 2.89 3.18 14.04
C VAL A 42 2.13 3.39 15.36
N GLY A 43 1.62 4.61 15.61
CA GLY A 43 0.80 4.91 16.78
C GLY A 43 -0.43 4.01 16.90
N ALA A 44 -1.09 3.69 15.80
CA ALA A 44 -2.29 2.87 15.76
C ALA A 44 -2.02 1.37 16.01
N ILE A 45 -0.91 0.84 15.48
CA ILE A 45 -0.65 -0.61 15.45
C ILE A 45 0.63 -1.05 16.17
N LYS A 46 1.34 -0.17 16.89
CA LYS A 46 2.62 -0.48 17.56
C LYS A 46 2.60 -1.73 18.44
N ASN A 47 1.48 -2.01 19.08
CA ASN A 47 1.32 -3.20 19.95
C ASN A 47 1.17 -4.52 19.17
N MET A 48 1.00 -4.43 17.86
CA MET A 48 0.85 -5.56 16.94
C MET A 48 2.09 -5.73 16.06
N LEU A 49 2.93 -4.68 15.94
CA LEU A 49 4.09 -4.70 15.05
C LEU A 49 5.19 -5.61 15.59
N PRO A 50 5.64 -6.60 14.82
CA PRO A 50 6.83 -7.35 15.15
C PRO A 50 8.08 -6.48 14.96
N LYS A 51 9.20 -6.90 15.55
CA LYS A 51 10.47 -6.15 15.47
C LYS A 51 11.00 -6.01 14.06
N LYS A 52 10.82 -7.03 13.24
CA LYS A 52 11.31 -7.08 11.86
C LYS A 52 10.18 -6.86 10.86
N VAL A 53 10.40 -5.94 9.93
CA VAL A 53 9.42 -5.49 8.93
C VAL A 53 10.06 -5.51 7.56
N TRP A 54 9.29 -5.89 6.54
CA TRP A 54 9.72 -5.77 5.14
C TRP A 54 8.94 -4.65 4.44
N GLU A 55 9.66 -3.68 3.91
CA GLU A 55 9.16 -2.69 2.96
C GLU A 55 9.55 -3.12 1.54
N CYS A 56 8.60 -3.65 0.78
CA CYS A 56 8.83 -4.30 -0.51
C CYS A 56 8.65 -3.38 -1.73
N ALA A 57 8.39 -2.09 -1.51
CA ALA A 57 8.34 -1.03 -2.52
C ALA A 57 8.91 0.26 -1.92
N CYS A 58 10.18 0.20 -1.48
CA CYS A 58 10.77 1.19 -0.59
C CYS A 58 11.05 2.55 -1.25
N GLY A 59 11.09 2.61 -2.57
CA GLY A 59 11.40 3.85 -3.28
C GLY A 59 12.74 4.44 -2.87
N THR A 60 12.71 5.65 -2.31
CA THR A 60 13.88 6.35 -1.76
C THR A 60 14.08 6.12 -0.26
N GLY A 61 13.31 5.22 0.36
CA GLY A 61 13.51 4.81 1.74
C GLY A 61 12.75 5.61 2.80
N CYS A 62 11.91 6.57 2.43
CA CYS A 62 11.22 7.43 3.42
C CYS A 62 10.46 6.65 4.49
N LEU A 63 9.72 5.62 4.11
CA LEU A 63 8.98 4.76 5.04
C LEU A 63 9.94 3.89 5.86
N SER A 64 10.93 3.27 5.20
CA SER A 64 11.95 2.45 5.86
C SER A 64 12.72 3.22 6.93
N ASP A 65 13.22 4.41 6.60
CA ASP A 65 13.99 5.21 7.54
C ASP A 65 13.14 5.64 8.73
N ARG A 66 11.90 6.05 8.48
CA ARG A 66 11.00 6.43 9.57
C ARG A 66 10.68 5.25 10.49
N LEU A 67 10.50 4.03 9.97
CA LEU A 67 10.33 2.83 10.78
C LEU A 67 11.60 2.50 11.58
N LYS A 68 12.78 2.70 11.00
CA LYS A 68 14.06 2.54 11.72
C LYS A 68 14.21 3.56 12.86
N ASP A 69 13.75 4.80 12.69
CA ASP A 69 13.71 5.81 13.75
C ASP A 69 12.86 5.35 14.95
N PHE A 70 11.78 4.61 14.71
CA PHE A 70 10.99 3.96 15.76
C PHE A 70 11.64 2.70 16.32
N GLY A 71 12.81 2.31 15.83
CA GLY A 71 13.59 1.19 16.30
C GLY A 71 13.24 -0.16 15.69
N TYR A 72 12.48 -0.21 14.59
CA TYR A 72 12.23 -1.46 13.86
C TYR A 72 13.45 -1.88 13.03
N ASP A 73 13.59 -3.19 12.83
CA ASP A 73 14.54 -3.78 11.88
C ASP A 73 13.86 -3.88 10.52
N VAL A 74 14.32 -3.09 9.54
CA VAL A 74 13.62 -2.97 8.25
C VAL A 74 14.46 -3.54 7.13
N VAL A 75 13.93 -4.57 6.49
CA VAL A 75 14.39 -5.05 5.18
C VAL A 75 13.71 -4.20 4.13
N SER A 76 14.49 -3.62 3.21
CA SER A 76 13.97 -2.71 2.19
C SER A 76 14.30 -3.21 0.79
N SER A 77 13.31 -3.29 -0.09
CA SER A 77 13.51 -3.62 -1.49
C SER A 77 12.56 -2.84 -2.41
N ASP A 78 12.95 -2.65 -3.65
CA ASP A 78 12.12 -2.02 -4.70
C ASP A 78 12.40 -2.69 -6.05
N LEU A 79 11.44 -2.58 -6.96
CA LEU A 79 11.65 -3.03 -8.36
C LEU A 79 12.70 -2.19 -9.08
N ILE A 80 12.80 -0.92 -8.72
CA ILE A 80 13.64 0.08 -9.38
C ILE A 80 14.76 0.50 -8.41
N ASP A 81 16.00 0.42 -8.87
CA ASP A 81 17.13 0.99 -8.13
C ASP A 81 16.98 2.51 -8.05
N ARG A 82 16.78 3.01 -6.84
CA ARG A 82 16.75 4.43 -6.48
C ARG A 82 17.85 4.80 -5.48
N GLY A 83 18.87 3.95 -5.35
CA GLY A 83 19.96 4.11 -4.39
C GLY A 83 19.58 3.76 -2.96
N TYR A 84 18.50 3.01 -2.74
CA TYR A 84 18.05 2.56 -1.44
C TYR A 84 17.47 1.15 -1.49
N GLY A 85 17.87 0.31 -0.52
CA GLY A 85 17.41 -1.08 -0.44
C GLY A 85 17.94 -2.00 -1.55
N ASP A 86 17.47 -3.23 -1.55
CA ASP A 86 17.80 -4.23 -2.55
C ASP A 86 16.90 -4.10 -3.78
N VAL A 87 17.41 -4.44 -4.97
CA VAL A 87 16.60 -4.49 -6.18
C VAL A 87 15.90 -5.84 -6.27
N ALA A 88 14.58 -5.85 -6.12
CA ALA A 88 13.78 -7.07 -6.20
C ALA A 88 12.38 -6.80 -6.75
N ASN A 89 11.84 -7.76 -7.48
CA ASN A 89 10.44 -7.72 -7.89
C ASN A 89 9.58 -8.44 -6.86
N PHE A 90 8.91 -7.67 -6.01
CA PHE A 90 8.03 -8.21 -4.98
C PHE A 90 7.02 -9.24 -5.50
N LEU A 91 6.35 -8.94 -6.62
CA LEU A 91 5.33 -9.84 -7.20
C LEU A 91 5.89 -11.15 -7.80
N LYS A 92 7.21 -11.32 -7.82
CA LYS A 92 7.89 -12.56 -8.22
C LYS A 92 8.63 -13.24 -7.07
N THR A 93 8.66 -12.64 -5.89
CA THR A 93 9.27 -13.22 -4.70
C THR A 93 8.43 -14.39 -4.21
N ILE A 94 9.07 -15.47 -3.80
CA ILE A 94 8.40 -16.71 -3.38
C ILE A 94 8.44 -16.96 -1.88
N GLU A 95 9.19 -16.13 -1.14
CA GLU A 95 9.35 -16.25 0.31
C GLU A 95 9.59 -14.90 0.98
N MET A 96 9.26 -14.83 2.25
CA MET A 96 9.55 -13.67 3.10
C MET A 96 11.05 -13.60 3.44
N PRO A 97 11.62 -12.40 3.69
CA PRO A 97 12.94 -12.31 4.30
C PRO A 97 13.02 -13.13 5.59
N THR A 98 14.20 -13.70 5.86
CA THR A 98 14.43 -14.54 7.05
C THR A 98 13.96 -13.86 8.33
N ASP A 99 13.23 -14.57 9.18
CA ASP A 99 12.67 -14.10 10.45
C ASP A 99 11.74 -12.89 10.32
N CYS A 100 11.17 -12.67 9.14
CA CYS A 100 10.19 -11.61 8.88
C CYS A 100 8.81 -12.21 8.62
N ASN A 101 7.78 -11.68 9.28
CA ASN A 101 6.38 -12.01 9.03
C ASN A 101 5.50 -10.75 9.08
N CYS A 102 6.06 -9.64 8.61
CA CYS A 102 5.36 -8.36 8.55
C CYS A 102 5.76 -7.59 7.29
N ILE A 103 4.77 -7.12 6.57
CA ILE A 103 4.94 -6.25 5.41
C ILE A 103 4.30 -4.90 5.72
N ILE A 104 5.08 -3.82 5.58
CA ILE A 104 4.56 -2.44 5.62
C ILE A 104 5.08 -1.73 4.39
N THR A 105 4.19 -1.25 3.52
CA THR A 105 4.61 -0.63 2.26
C THR A 105 3.58 0.37 1.73
N ASN A 106 4.03 1.27 0.87
CA ASN A 106 3.20 2.12 0.02
C ASN A 106 3.33 1.62 -1.43
N PRO A 107 2.50 0.64 -1.84
CA PRO A 107 2.67 0.01 -3.13
C PRO A 107 2.25 0.93 -4.28
N PRO A 108 2.77 0.72 -5.50
CA PRO A 108 2.26 1.41 -6.67
C PRO A 108 0.76 1.11 -6.85
N TYR A 109 -0.07 2.15 -6.84
CA TYR A 109 -1.54 2.02 -6.79
C TYR A 109 -2.13 1.21 -7.94
N LYS A 110 -1.46 1.20 -9.09
CA LYS A 110 -1.83 0.38 -10.24
C LYS A 110 -1.83 -1.12 -9.93
N TYR A 111 -0.95 -1.57 -9.04
CA TYR A 111 -0.75 -2.96 -8.66
C TYR A 111 -1.19 -3.27 -7.22
N ALA A 112 -1.97 -2.37 -6.61
CA ALA A 112 -2.35 -2.50 -5.21
C ALA A 112 -3.06 -3.83 -4.89
N THR A 113 -3.93 -4.31 -5.78
CA THR A 113 -4.64 -5.59 -5.60
C THR A 113 -3.68 -6.76 -5.61
N GLU A 114 -2.75 -6.78 -6.56
CA GLU A 114 -1.72 -7.81 -6.69
C GLU A 114 -0.79 -7.81 -5.48
N PHE A 115 -0.39 -6.62 -5.00
CA PHE A 115 0.43 -6.50 -3.80
C PHE A 115 -0.27 -7.05 -2.56
N VAL A 116 -1.54 -6.72 -2.34
CA VAL A 116 -2.31 -7.25 -1.20
C VAL A 116 -2.41 -8.77 -1.29
N LYS A 117 -2.81 -9.32 -2.44
CA LYS A 117 -2.96 -10.77 -2.62
C LYS A 117 -1.65 -11.50 -2.39
N HIS A 118 -0.57 -11.02 -3.01
CA HIS A 118 0.74 -11.63 -2.87
C HIS A 118 1.29 -11.55 -1.44
N SER A 119 1.05 -10.44 -0.74
CA SER A 119 1.38 -10.34 0.69
C SER A 119 0.66 -11.38 1.53
N LEU A 120 -0.62 -11.62 1.28
CA LEU A 120 -1.41 -12.63 2.01
C LEU A 120 -0.93 -14.05 1.73
N GLU A 121 -0.43 -14.33 0.51
CA GLU A 121 0.16 -15.62 0.13
C GLU A 121 1.52 -15.87 0.83
N LEU A 122 2.34 -14.82 0.99
CA LEU A 122 3.67 -14.92 1.58
C LEU A 122 3.65 -14.99 3.13
N LEU A 123 2.69 -14.31 3.75
CA LEU A 123 2.61 -14.22 5.20
C LEU A 123 2.16 -15.55 5.81
N LYS A 124 2.83 -15.96 6.88
CA LYS A 124 2.43 -17.10 7.72
C LYS A 124 1.31 -16.70 8.67
N GLU A 125 0.70 -17.67 9.32
CA GLU A 125 -0.28 -17.44 10.38
C GLU A 125 0.24 -16.44 11.43
N GLY A 126 -0.59 -15.50 11.82
CA GLY A 126 -0.23 -14.39 12.72
C GLY A 126 0.60 -13.29 12.06
N GLY A 127 0.87 -13.37 10.76
CA GLY A 127 1.58 -12.31 10.02
C GLY A 127 0.75 -11.03 9.89
N LEU A 128 1.44 -9.92 9.67
CA LEU A 128 0.83 -8.60 9.54
C LEU A 128 1.16 -7.97 8.19
N CYS A 129 0.13 -7.44 7.52
CA CYS A 129 0.28 -6.62 6.32
C CYS A 129 -0.38 -5.26 6.55
N ALA A 130 0.39 -4.18 6.39
CA ALA A 130 -0.10 -2.81 6.41
C ALA A 130 0.29 -2.09 5.13
N MET A 131 -0.69 -1.52 4.43
CA MET A 131 -0.47 -0.83 3.17
C MET A 131 -1.12 0.54 3.13
N PHE A 132 -0.39 1.52 2.61
CA PHE A 132 -0.92 2.85 2.31
C PHE A 132 -1.69 2.81 0.99
N LEU A 133 -3.01 2.81 1.07
CA LEU A 133 -3.90 2.69 -0.07
C LEU A 133 -4.93 3.83 -0.07
N LYS A 134 -5.45 4.16 -1.24
CA LYS A 134 -6.60 5.06 -1.33
C LYS A 134 -7.81 4.41 -0.68
N THR A 135 -8.66 5.18 -0.01
CA THR A 135 -9.91 4.67 0.61
C THR A 135 -10.82 3.97 -0.39
N THR A 136 -10.82 4.41 -1.66
CA THR A 136 -11.52 3.76 -2.77
C THR A 136 -11.04 2.33 -3.07
N PHE A 137 -9.91 1.90 -2.48
CA PHE A 137 -9.48 0.50 -2.56
C PHE A 137 -10.48 -0.45 -1.89
N LEU A 138 -11.19 0.02 -0.87
CA LEU A 138 -12.22 -0.74 -0.16
C LEU A 138 -13.49 -0.94 -0.98
N GLU A 139 -13.64 -0.24 -2.09
CA GLU A 139 -14.81 -0.28 -2.97
C GLU A 139 -14.58 -1.24 -4.14
N GLY A 140 -15.67 -1.79 -4.67
CA GLY A 140 -15.69 -2.57 -5.90
C GLY A 140 -15.78 -4.08 -5.69
N GLN A 141 -16.73 -4.68 -6.45
CA GLN A 141 -17.09 -6.09 -6.36
C GLN A 141 -15.89 -7.02 -6.53
N LYS A 142 -15.04 -6.75 -7.52
CA LYS A 142 -13.87 -7.60 -7.78
C LYS A 142 -12.95 -7.74 -6.55
N ARG A 143 -12.64 -6.64 -5.84
CA ARG A 143 -11.81 -6.69 -4.64
C ARG A 143 -12.52 -7.36 -3.47
N TYR A 144 -13.84 -7.17 -3.37
CA TYR A 144 -14.63 -7.90 -2.40
C TYR A 144 -14.48 -9.41 -2.65
N ASP A 145 -14.73 -9.88 -3.84
CA ASP A 145 -14.69 -11.30 -4.19
C ASP A 145 -13.29 -11.92 -4.04
N GLU A 146 -12.25 -11.19 -4.45
CA GLU A 146 -10.89 -11.72 -4.51
C GLU A 146 -10.09 -11.58 -3.20
N ILE A 147 -10.47 -10.65 -2.32
CA ILE A 147 -9.72 -10.33 -1.10
C ILE A 147 -10.61 -10.41 0.13
N PHE A 148 -11.66 -9.58 0.19
CA PHE A 148 -12.38 -9.36 1.44
C PHE A 148 -13.33 -10.50 1.82
N SER A 149 -13.89 -11.20 0.83
CA SER A 149 -14.76 -12.37 1.06
C SER A 149 -13.99 -13.64 1.44
N THR A 150 -12.72 -13.72 1.05
CA THR A 150 -11.88 -14.91 1.24
C THR A 150 -10.88 -14.78 2.38
N THR A 151 -10.57 -13.56 2.80
CA THR A 151 -9.63 -13.29 3.89
C THR A 151 -10.33 -13.43 5.23
N PRO A 152 -9.73 -14.11 6.21
CA PRO A 152 -10.31 -14.25 7.56
C PRO A 152 -10.63 -12.89 8.20
N PRO A 153 -11.57 -12.83 9.18
CA PRO A 153 -12.18 -11.60 9.70
C PRO A 153 -11.24 -10.69 10.53
N HIS A 154 -9.95 -10.79 10.38
CA HIS A 154 -8.95 -10.00 11.12
C HIS A 154 -8.46 -8.75 10.36
N LEU A 155 -9.08 -8.44 9.23
CA LEU A 155 -8.79 -7.24 8.48
C LEU A 155 -9.20 -6.00 9.30
N ARG A 156 -8.25 -5.13 9.58
CA ARG A 156 -8.48 -3.85 10.25
C ARG A 156 -8.15 -2.71 9.32
N PHE A 157 -9.03 -1.72 9.24
CA PHE A 157 -8.79 -0.51 8.49
C PHE A 157 -8.55 0.65 9.44
N ALA A 158 -7.56 1.47 9.12
CA ALA A 158 -7.37 2.77 9.73
C ALA A 158 -7.35 3.83 8.62
N VAL A 159 -8.15 4.87 8.78
CA VAL A 159 -8.20 6.02 7.88
C VAL A 159 -7.60 7.20 8.64
N PHE A 160 -6.62 7.87 8.03
CA PHE A 160 -5.89 8.98 8.64
C PHE A 160 -6.02 10.25 7.80
#